data_61a1727d888e82916cc93efab4446089
#
_entry.id   61a1727d888e82916cc93efab4446089
#
_cell.length_a   1.000
_cell.length_b   1.000
_cell.length_c   1.000
_cell.angle_alpha   90.00
_cell.angle_beta   90.00
_cell.angle_gamma   90.00
#
_symmetry.space_group_name_H-M   'P 1'
#
loop_
_entity.id
_entity.type
_entity.pdbx_description
1 polymer ?
#
loop_
_entity_poly.entity_id
_entity_poly.type
_entity_poly.pdbx_seq_one_letter_code
_entity_poly.pdbx_strand_id
1 'polypeptide(L)'
;VFALTIVLVMSVVPFLKDAPVATKKEVEVSLSKVLSNAFKDPTFSMIFFGFFACGYQLAFLTAHFPAMVTEMCSAITPSSALHFIGISSTSSLGALAIGLIAFSNIFGTIYAGWLGQKFPKKYLLAGVYALRALIGLIFILLPITPVTVILFSLFMGSLWLATVPLTSGLIAHIYGLRYMGTLYGLVFFSHQIGSFLGVWMGGRLY
;
A
#
# COMPACT_ATOMS: atom_id res chain seq x y z
N VAL A 1 2.52 -9.89 21.50
CA VAL A 1 1.83 -10.09 20.24
C VAL A 1 2.81 -10.26 19.09
N PHE A 2 3.76 -9.31 18.86
CA PHE A 2 4.71 -9.34 17.74
C PHE A 2 5.60 -10.60 17.71
N ALA A 3 6.18 -10.99 18.85
CA ALA A 3 6.99 -12.21 18.97
C ALA A 3 6.17 -13.48 18.66
N LEU A 4 4.92 -13.54 19.12
CA LEU A 4 4.02 -14.67 18.84
C LEU A 4 3.72 -14.79 17.34
N THR A 5 3.51 -13.66 16.66
CA THR A 5 3.27 -13.63 15.21
C THR A 5 4.49 -14.14 14.44
N ILE A 6 5.70 -13.73 14.84
CA ILE A 6 6.95 -14.22 14.22
C ILE A 6 7.09 -15.74 14.40
N VAL A 7 6.87 -16.26 15.61
CA VAL A 7 6.95 -17.71 15.89
C VAL A 7 5.92 -18.47 15.04
N LEU A 8 4.70 -17.94 14.91
CA LEU A 8 3.64 -18.56 14.15
C LEU A 8 3.97 -18.58 12.63
N VAL A 9 4.52 -17.48 12.09
CA VAL A 9 4.98 -17.42 10.70
C VAL A 9 6.14 -18.39 10.47
N MET A 10 7.14 -18.41 11.38
CA MET A 10 8.29 -19.29 11.26
C MET A 10 7.92 -20.78 11.36
N SER A 11 6.86 -21.12 12.09
CA SER A 11 6.36 -22.52 12.16
C SER A 11 5.74 -23.01 10.85
N VAL A 12 5.32 -22.12 9.96
CA VAL A 12 4.75 -22.48 8.65
C VAL A 12 5.85 -22.67 7.59
N VAL A 13 7.02 -22.04 7.77
CA VAL A 13 8.13 -22.11 6.79
C VAL A 13 8.53 -23.54 6.38
N PRO A 14 8.65 -24.53 7.29
CA PRO A 14 9.01 -25.90 6.91
C PRO A 14 8.01 -26.60 5.99
N PHE A 15 6.77 -26.12 5.95
CA PHE A 15 5.69 -26.67 5.11
C PHE A 15 5.61 -26.04 3.72
N LEU A 16 6.38 -24.96 3.48
CA LEU A 16 6.45 -24.32 2.18
C LEU A 16 7.31 -25.17 1.25
N LYS A 17 6.73 -25.60 0.13
CA LYS A 17 7.49 -26.27 -0.92
C LYS A 17 8.24 -25.23 -1.75
N ASP A 18 9.50 -25.51 -2.04
CA ASP A 18 10.26 -24.70 -2.97
C ASP A 18 9.56 -24.66 -4.34
N ALA A 19 9.48 -23.47 -4.93
CA ALA A 19 8.98 -23.33 -6.27
C ALA A 19 9.92 -24.08 -7.23
N PRO A 20 9.38 -24.82 -8.22
CA PRO A 20 10.22 -25.51 -9.19
C PRO A 20 11.14 -24.50 -9.88
N VAL A 21 12.45 -24.71 -9.74
CA VAL A 21 13.46 -23.85 -10.38
C VAL A 21 13.28 -24.01 -11.89
N ALA A 22 12.88 -22.94 -12.56
CA ALA A 22 12.76 -22.91 -14.01
C ALA A 22 14.17 -23.07 -14.63
N THR A 23 14.48 -24.24 -15.14
CA THR A 23 15.76 -24.62 -15.75
C THR A 23 15.93 -24.12 -17.19
N LYS A 24 15.29 -23.03 -17.59
CA LYS A 24 15.64 -22.39 -18.85
C LYS A 24 17.01 -21.74 -18.71
N LYS A 25 17.99 -22.19 -19.51
CA LYS A 25 19.27 -21.51 -19.75
C LYS A 25 18.96 -20.13 -20.35
N GLU A 26 18.69 -19.15 -19.50
CA GLU A 26 18.63 -17.74 -19.92
C GLU A 26 20.06 -17.25 -20.06
N VAL A 27 20.31 -16.52 -21.15
CA VAL A 27 21.61 -15.88 -21.41
C VAL A 27 22.02 -15.06 -20.20
N GLU A 28 23.20 -15.32 -19.65
CA GLU A 28 23.73 -14.61 -18.48
C GLU A 28 24.05 -13.16 -18.81
N VAL A 29 23.08 -12.30 -18.62
CA VAL A 29 23.29 -10.85 -18.66
C VAL A 29 23.77 -10.40 -17.28
N SER A 30 24.89 -9.66 -17.22
CA SER A 30 25.40 -9.17 -15.93
C SER A 30 24.37 -8.25 -15.25
N LEU A 31 24.29 -8.34 -13.93
CA LEU A 31 23.35 -7.52 -13.12
C LEU A 31 23.51 -6.02 -13.42
N SER A 32 24.74 -5.53 -13.55
CA SER A 32 25.02 -4.12 -13.89
C SER A 32 24.37 -3.70 -15.21
N LYS A 33 24.40 -4.56 -16.23
CA LYS A 33 23.77 -4.28 -17.52
C LYS A 33 22.24 -4.29 -17.43
N VAL A 34 21.66 -5.19 -16.61
CA VAL A 34 20.22 -5.22 -16.37
C VAL A 34 19.75 -3.95 -15.67
N LEU A 35 20.47 -3.49 -14.65
CA LEU A 35 20.16 -2.25 -13.93
C LEU A 35 20.29 -1.03 -14.86
N SER A 36 21.37 -0.93 -15.61
CA SER A 36 21.57 0.17 -16.57
C SER A 36 20.45 0.21 -17.62
N ASN A 37 20.02 -0.95 -18.12
CA ASN A 37 18.93 -1.02 -19.09
C ASN A 37 17.59 -0.67 -18.45
N ALA A 38 17.31 -1.12 -17.21
CA ALA A 38 16.08 -0.82 -16.51
C ALA A 38 15.92 0.70 -16.28
N PHE A 39 16.96 1.39 -15.82
CA PHE A 39 16.92 2.85 -15.63
C PHE A 39 16.84 3.67 -16.94
N LYS A 40 17.20 3.08 -18.08
CA LYS A 40 16.97 3.69 -19.40
C LYS A 40 15.56 3.45 -19.93
N ASP A 41 14.84 2.48 -19.38
CA ASP A 41 13.46 2.19 -19.75
C ASP A 41 12.50 3.15 -19.03
N PRO A 42 11.76 3.99 -19.76
CA PRO A 42 10.78 4.89 -19.17
C PRO A 42 9.71 4.14 -18.36
N THR A 43 9.41 2.89 -18.72
CA THR A 43 8.44 2.06 -17.99
C THR A 43 8.92 1.78 -16.57
N PHE A 44 10.20 1.42 -16.39
CA PHE A 44 10.79 1.21 -15.08
C PHE A 44 10.78 2.50 -14.24
N SER A 45 11.18 3.61 -14.87
CA SER A 45 11.16 4.92 -14.21
C SER A 45 9.77 5.31 -13.73
N MET A 46 8.72 5.09 -14.54
CA MET A 46 7.34 5.34 -14.13
C MET A 46 6.90 4.46 -12.96
N ILE A 47 7.28 3.17 -12.96
CA ILE A 47 7.00 2.27 -11.84
C ILE A 47 7.74 2.74 -10.58
N PHE A 48 9.01 3.13 -10.71
CA PHE A 48 9.85 3.61 -9.63
C PHE A 48 9.28 4.87 -8.95
N PHE A 49 8.93 5.90 -9.74
CA PHE A 49 8.34 7.12 -9.21
C PHE A 49 6.89 6.93 -8.73
N GLY A 50 6.12 6.08 -9.38
CA GLY A 50 4.78 5.71 -8.92
C GLY A 50 4.81 5.05 -7.55
N PHE A 51 5.78 4.16 -7.33
CA PHE A 51 5.92 3.49 -6.03
C PHE A 51 6.50 4.41 -4.94
N PHE A 52 7.35 5.36 -5.32
CA PHE A 52 7.78 6.46 -4.46
C PHE A 52 6.57 7.28 -3.96
N ALA A 53 5.70 7.72 -4.88
CA ALA A 53 4.49 8.46 -4.52
C ALA A 53 3.53 7.63 -3.65
N CYS A 54 3.46 6.31 -3.89
CA CYS A 54 2.72 5.39 -3.03
C CYS A 54 3.27 5.42 -1.60
N GLY A 55 4.57 5.28 -1.43
CA GLY A 55 5.22 5.31 -0.11
C GLY A 55 4.99 6.62 0.62
N TYR A 56 5.13 7.74 -0.08
CA TYR A 56 4.86 9.07 0.44
C TYR A 56 3.43 9.15 1.03
N GLN A 57 2.43 8.79 0.24
CA GLN A 57 1.02 8.86 0.64
C GLN A 57 0.70 7.90 1.79
N LEU A 58 1.17 6.65 1.74
CA LEU A 58 0.89 5.66 2.77
C LEU A 58 1.46 6.08 4.12
N ALA A 59 2.72 6.46 4.14
CA ALA A 59 3.40 6.83 5.38
C ALA A 59 2.87 8.15 5.95
N PHE A 60 2.56 9.13 5.09
CA PHE A 60 1.88 10.36 5.49
C PHE A 60 0.55 10.06 6.20
N LEU A 61 -0.32 9.27 5.59
CA LEU A 61 -1.61 8.90 6.18
C LEU A 61 -1.43 8.09 7.48
N THR A 62 -0.53 7.12 7.51
CA THR A 62 -0.30 6.33 8.72
C THR A 62 0.15 7.17 9.91
N ALA A 63 1.01 8.16 9.66
CA ALA A 63 1.56 8.99 10.72
C ALA A 63 0.60 10.12 11.17
N HIS A 64 -0.10 10.76 10.22
CA HIS A 64 -0.80 12.01 10.50
C HIS A 64 -2.33 11.88 10.51
N PHE A 65 -2.90 10.87 9.84
CA PHE A 65 -4.36 10.72 9.75
C PHE A 65 -5.06 10.56 11.11
N PRO A 66 -4.55 9.78 12.09
CA PRO A 66 -5.19 9.69 13.40
C PRO A 66 -5.22 11.03 14.15
N ALA A 67 -4.14 11.81 14.07
CA ALA A 67 -4.07 13.14 14.69
C ALA A 67 -5.07 14.09 14.01
N MET A 68 -5.10 14.11 12.69
CA MET A 68 -6.06 14.91 11.91
C MET A 68 -7.51 14.57 12.26
N VAL A 69 -7.85 13.28 12.40
CA VAL A 69 -9.18 12.86 12.84
C VAL A 69 -9.48 13.34 14.24
N THR A 70 -8.50 13.28 15.15
CA THR A 70 -8.68 13.74 16.53
C THR A 70 -8.99 15.23 16.62
N GLU A 71 -8.33 16.04 15.79
CA GLU A 71 -8.41 17.52 15.86
C GLU A 71 -9.53 18.12 14.99
N MET A 72 -9.77 17.54 13.81
CA MET A 72 -10.64 18.14 12.79
C MET A 72 -12.01 17.44 12.66
N CYS A 73 -12.19 16.22 13.21
CA CYS A 73 -13.45 15.52 13.09
C CYS A 73 -14.50 16.13 14.00
N SER A 74 -15.73 16.21 13.50
CA SER A 74 -16.88 16.61 14.32
C SER A 74 -17.10 15.67 15.51
N ALA A 75 -17.58 16.22 16.63
CA ALA A 75 -17.80 15.46 17.85
C ALA A 75 -18.76 14.28 17.63
N ILE A 76 -18.48 13.18 18.32
CA ILE A 76 -19.33 11.99 18.30
C ILE A 76 -20.49 12.23 19.26
N THR A 77 -21.72 12.18 18.75
CA THR A 77 -22.91 12.35 19.58
C THR A 77 -23.17 11.12 20.45
N PRO A 78 -23.62 11.27 21.70
CA PRO A 78 -23.92 10.14 22.58
C PRO A 78 -24.99 9.18 22.04
N SER A 79 -25.87 9.65 21.16
CA SER A 79 -26.93 8.86 20.51
C SER A 79 -26.44 8.12 19.25
N SER A 80 -25.16 8.25 18.84
CA SER A 80 -24.64 7.62 17.64
C SER A 80 -24.39 6.12 17.86
N ALA A 81 -24.52 5.33 16.78
CA ALA A 81 -24.16 3.90 16.80
C ALA A 81 -22.71 3.65 17.23
N LEU A 82 -21.81 4.60 16.96
CA LEU A 82 -20.39 4.52 17.37
C LEU A 82 -20.24 4.54 18.89
N HIS A 83 -21.05 5.33 19.58
CA HIS A 83 -21.02 5.39 21.03
C HIS A 83 -21.43 4.05 21.66
N PHE A 84 -22.40 3.34 21.08
CA PHE A 84 -22.82 2.02 21.54
C PHE A 84 -21.74 0.95 21.42
N ILE A 85 -20.81 1.07 20.45
CA ILE A 85 -19.68 0.15 20.27
C ILE A 85 -18.42 0.62 21.00
N GLY A 86 -18.52 1.60 21.90
CA GLY A 86 -17.42 2.09 22.72
C GLY A 86 -16.55 3.17 22.08
N ILE A 87 -16.93 3.71 20.91
CA ILE A 87 -16.22 4.81 20.24
C ILE A 87 -16.86 6.12 20.68
N SER A 88 -16.36 6.68 21.77
CA SER A 88 -16.92 7.90 22.38
C SER A 88 -16.11 9.17 22.12
N SER A 89 -14.90 9.05 21.55
CA SER A 89 -14.02 10.18 21.28
C SER A 89 -13.47 10.15 19.86
N THR A 90 -13.06 11.33 19.34
CA THR A 90 -12.40 11.44 18.03
C THR A 90 -11.04 10.72 18.01
N SER A 91 -10.35 10.64 19.16
CA SER A 91 -9.12 9.86 19.29
C SER A 91 -9.37 8.35 19.12
N SER A 92 -10.42 7.79 19.73
CA SER A 92 -10.79 6.38 19.53
C SER A 92 -11.26 6.11 18.09
N LEU A 93 -11.92 7.09 17.45
CA LEU A 93 -12.24 7.03 16.03
C LEU A 93 -11.00 7.01 15.14
N GLY A 94 -9.97 7.81 15.45
CA GLY A 94 -8.69 7.80 14.74
C GLY A 94 -7.99 6.42 14.80
N ALA A 95 -8.00 5.79 15.97
CA ALA A 95 -7.49 4.43 16.13
C ALA A 95 -8.33 3.39 15.36
N LEU A 96 -9.66 3.49 15.40
CA LEU A 96 -10.58 2.65 14.62
C LEU A 96 -10.32 2.82 13.12
N ALA A 97 -10.08 4.05 12.65
CA ALA A 97 -9.84 4.35 11.25
C ALA A 97 -8.63 3.58 10.69
N ILE A 98 -7.50 3.55 11.43
CA ILE A 98 -6.33 2.74 11.06
C ILE A 98 -6.66 1.24 11.09
N GLY A 99 -7.42 0.78 12.05
CA GLY A 99 -7.91 -0.60 12.12
C GLY A 99 -8.75 -0.99 10.90
N LEU A 100 -9.65 -0.09 10.46
CA LEU A 100 -10.48 -0.29 9.27
C LEU A 100 -9.65 -0.29 7.98
N ILE A 101 -8.64 0.58 7.87
CA ILE A 101 -7.67 0.56 6.77
C ILE A 101 -6.98 -0.81 6.72
N ALA A 102 -6.44 -1.28 7.84
CA ALA A 102 -5.75 -2.56 7.90
C ALA A 102 -6.68 -3.75 7.58
N PHE A 103 -7.91 -3.72 8.08
CA PHE A 103 -8.90 -4.76 7.83
C PHE A 103 -9.30 -4.83 6.34
N SER A 104 -9.70 -3.72 5.75
CA SER A 104 -10.12 -3.68 4.34
C SER A 104 -8.95 -3.93 3.36
N ASN A 105 -7.72 -3.62 3.77
CA ASN A 105 -6.51 -3.92 3.00
C ASN A 105 -6.33 -5.41 2.72
N ILE A 106 -6.71 -6.29 3.64
CA ILE A 106 -6.62 -7.75 3.47
C ILE A 106 -7.40 -8.16 2.21
N PHE A 107 -8.67 -7.77 2.15
CA PHE A 107 -9.54 -8.09 1.02
C PHE A 107 -9.10 -7.42 -0.28
N GLY A 108 -8.73 -6.14 -0.19
CA GLY A 108 -8.29 -5.36 -1.34
C GLY A 108 -7.02 -5.93 -1.99
N THR A 109 -6.04 -6.34 -1.19
CA THR A 109 -4.78 -6.92 -1.69
C THR A 109 -5.01 -8.28 -2.35
N ILE A 110 -5.84 -9.15 -1.74
CA ILE A 110 -6.20 -10.46 -2.32
C ILE A 110 -6.94 -10.24 -3.65
N TYR A 111 -7.92 -9.34 -3.67
CA TYR A 111 -8.70 -9.03 -4.86
C TYR A 111 -7.85 -8.45 -5.99
N ALA A 112 -6.93 -7.54 -5.68
CA ALA A 112 -5.99 -6.98 -6.64
C ALA A 112 -5.05 -8.06 -7.23
N GLY A 113 -4.56 -8.98 -6.40
CA GLY A 113 -3.76 -10.11 -6.85
C GLY A 113 -4.54 -11.03 -7.81
N TRP A 114 -5.81 -11.31 -7.51
CA TRP A 114 -6.69 -12.10 -8.36
C TRP A 114 -7.01 -11.39 -9.68
N LEU A 115 -7.34 -10.09 -9.65
CA LEU A 115 -7.56 -9.29 -10.86
C LEU A 115 -6.30 -9.24 -11.73
N GLY A 116 -5.12 -9.13 -11.10
CA GLY A 116 -3.83 -9.11 -11.80
C GLY A 116 -3.49 -10.39 -12.57
N GLN A 117 -4.20 -11.50 -12.30
CA GLN A 117 -4.10 -12.73 -13.10
C GLN A 117 -4.98 -12.69 -14.36
N LYS A 118 -6.08 -11.92 -14.31
CA LYS A 118 -7.09 -11.88 -15.38
C LYS A 118 -6.92 -10.68 -16.34
N PHE A 119 -6.42 -9.56 -15.82
CA PHE A 119 -6.35 -8.31 -16.57
C PHE A 119 -4.91 -7.78 -16.65
N PRO A 120 -4.58 -6.94 -17.65
CA PRO A 120 -3.26 -6.33 -17.76
C PRO A 120 -2.92 -5.48 -16.54
N LYS A 121 -1.88 -5.87 -15.82
CA LYS A 121 -1.47 -5.26 -14.54
C LYS A 121 -1.22 -3.75 -14.61
N LYS A 122 -0.77 -3.25 -15.77
CA LYS A 122 -0.51 -1.81 -15.98
C LYS A 122 -1.78 -0.96 -15.83
N TYR A 123 -2.92 -1.43 -16.36
CA TYR A 123 -4.19 -0.70 -16.26
C TYR A 123 -4.79 -0.81 -14.85
N LEU A 124 -4.66 -1.98 -14.22
CA LEU A 124 -5.08 -2.16 -12.84
C LEU A 124 -4.28 -1.24 -11.90
N LEU A 125 -2.97 -1.17 -12.09
CA LEU A 125 -2.11 -0.31 -11.28
C LEU A 125 -2.46 1.17 -11.47
N ALA A 126 -2.67 1.62 -12.70
CA ALA A 126 -3.13 2.97 -13.01
C ALA A 126 -4.50 3.26 -12.37
N GLY A 127 -5.44 2.30 -12.44
CA GLY A 127 -6.75 2.39 -11.80
C GLY A 127 -6.67 2.52 -10.29
N VAL A 128 -5.81 1.75 -9.62
CA VAL A 128 -5.59 1.86 -8.17
C VAL A 128 -5.07 3.25 -7.79
N TYR A 129 -4.09 3.79 -8.52
CA TYR A 129 -3.58 5.15 -8.25
C TYR A 129 -4.64 6.22 -8.50
N ALA A 130 -5.40 6.11 -9.59
CA ALA A 130 -6.48 7.06 -9.92
C ALA A 130 -7.60 7.03 -8.85
N LEU A 131 -8.02 5.83 -8.42
CA LEU A 131 -9.03 5.69 -7.37
C LEU A 131 -8.54 6.23 -6.02
N ARG A 132 -7.29 5.97 -5.65
CA ARG A 132 -6.71 6.53 -4.42
C ARG A 132 -6.67 8.07 -4.45
N ALA A 133 -6.28 8.66 -5.58
CA ALA A 133 -6.30 10.11 -5.76
C ALA A 133 -7.72 10.67 -5.65
N LEU A 134 -8.69 10.00 -6.29
CA LEU A 134 -10.10 10.40 -6.24
C LEU A 134 -10.67 10.31 -4.82
N ILE A 135 -10.44 9.21 -4.11
CA ILE A 135 -10.88 9.01 -2.73
C ILE A 135 -10.26 10.08 -1.81
N GLY A 136 -8.97 10.37 -1.97
CA GLY A 136 -8.30 11.42 -1.21
C GLY A 136 -8.88 12.80 -1.51
N LEU A 137 -9.12 13.11 -2.78
CA LEU A 137 -9.73 14.38 -3.20
C LEU A 137 -11.14 14.54 -2.61
N ILE A 138 -11.99 13.51 -2.73
CA ILE A 138 -13.35 13.53 -2.18
C ILE A 138 -13.29 13.75 -0.66
N PHE A 139 -12.39 13.06 0.04
CA PHE A 139 -12.26 13.21 1.48
C PHE A 139 -11.87 14.64 1.91
N ILE A 140 -10.98 15.30 1.17
CA ILE A 140 -10.56 16.69 1.44
C ILE A 140 -11.69 17.69 1.17
N LEU A 141 -12.54 17.42 0.18
CA LEU A 141 -13.65 18.31 -0.19
C LEU A 141 -14.89 18.15 0.70
N LEU A 142 -15.02 17.03 1.40
CA LEU A 142 -16.15 16.77 2.30
C LEU A 142 -15.84 17.20 3.74
N PRO A 143 -16.86 17.56 4.53
CA PRO A 143 -16.67 17.82 5.95
C PRO A 143 -16.16 16.55 6.66
N ILE A 144 -15.20 16.72 7.56
CA ILE A 144 -14.59 15.61 8.31
C ILE A 144 -15.54 15.21 9.44
N THR A 145 -16.35 14.20 9.18
CA THR A 145 -17.33 13.62 10.10
C THR A 145 -16.97 12.17 10.42
N PRO A 146 -17.49 11.56 11.48
CA PRO A 146 -17.26 10.13 11.75
C PRO A 146 -17.60 9.22 10.57
N VAL A 147 -18.65 9.53 9.83
CA VAL A 147 -19.07 8.76 8.65
C VAL A 147 -18.07 8.89 7.51
N THR A 148 -17.63 10.11 7.18
CA THR A 148 -16.64 10.31 6.12
C THR A 148 -15.28 9.69 6.45
N VAL A 149 -14.87 9.70 7.73
CA VAL A 149 -13.66 9.03 8.22
C VAL A 149 -13.76 7.51 8.03
N ILE A 150 -14.88 6.89 8.40
CA ILE A 150 -15.08 5.44 8.25
C ILE A 150 -15.09 5.05 6.77
N LEU A 151 -15.87 5.75 5.94
CA LEU A 151 -15.92 5.46 4.50
C LEU A 151 -14.55 5.63 3.83
N PHE A 152 -13.86 6.73 4.13
CA PHE A 152 -12.48 6.93 3.65
C PHE A 152 -11.57 5.78 4.04
N SER A 153 -11.61 5.36 5.32
CA SER A 153 -10.77 4.27 5.83
C SER A 153 -11.02 2.95 5.12
N LEU A 154 -12.28 2.59 4.87
CA LEU A 154 -12.65 1.37 4.16
C LEU A 154 -12.21 1.39 2.69
N PHE A 155 -12.51 2.46 1.96
CA PHE A 155 -12.17 2.56 0.55
C PHE A 155 -10.66 2.73 0.33
N MET A 156 -10.01 3.61 1.09
CA MET A 156 -8.57 3.80 1.00
C MET A 156 -7.82 2.53 1.42
N GLY A 157 -8.28 1.86 2.47
CA GLY A 157 -7.72 0.61 2.96
C GLY A 157 -7.80 -0.50 1.92
N SER A 158 -8.91 -0.66 1.21
CA SER A 158 -9.04 -1.68 0.15
C SER A 158 -8.05 -1.50 -1.01
N LEU A 159 -7.55 -0.28 -1.22
CA LEU A 159 -6.54 0.05 -2.22
C LEU A 159 -5.12 0.16 -1.64
N TRP A 160 -4.96 -0.01 -0.30
CA TRP A 160 -3.75 0.34 0.45
C TRP A 160 -2.49 -0.33 -0.08
N LEU A 161 -2.44 -1.66 -0.04
CA LEU A 161 -1.34 -2.46 -0.58
C LEU A 161 -1.70 -3.20 -1.88
N ALA A 162 -2.82 -2.86 -2.52
CA ALA A 162 -3.22 -3.43 -3.81
C ALA A 162 -2.15 -3.23 -4.91
N THR A 163 -1.32 -2.19 -4.77
CA THR A 163 -0.20 -1.91 -5.68
C THR A 163 0.93 -2.93 -5.58
N VAL A 164 1.12 -3.60 -4.44
CA VAL A 164 2.23 -4.54 -4.18
C VAL A 164 2.21 -5.74 -5.13
N PRO A 165 1.14 -6.57 -5.17
CA PRO A 165 1.09 -7.71 -6.08
C PRO A 165 1.04 -7.30 -7.55
N LEU A 166 0.45 -6.16 -7.87
CA LEU A 166 0.38 -5.65 -9.24
C LEU A 166 1.75 -5.19 -9.73
N THR A 167 2.51 -4.46 -8.90
CA THR A 167 3.85 -3.95 -9.26
C THR A 167 4.87 -5.08 -9.36
N SER A 168 4.92 -5.99 -8.38
CA SER A 168 5.82 -7.14 -8.43
C SER A 168 5.54 -8.03 -9.63
N GLY A 169 4.25 -8.32 -9.89
CA GLY A 169 3.83 -9.09 -11.05
C GLY A 169 4.07 -8.37 -12.40
N LEU A 170 4.02 -7.04 -12.44
CA LEU A 170 4.34 -6.26 -13.65
C LEU A 170 5.84 -6.30 -13.94
N ILE A 171 6.70 -6.14 -12.93
CA ILE A 171 8.15 -6.26 -13.06
C ILE A 171 8.55 -7.67 -13.51
N ALA A 172 7.96 -8.70 -12.90
CA ALA A 172 8.18 -10.09 -13.32
C ALA A 172 7.79 -10.34 -14.78
N HIS A 173 6.70 -9.72 -15.24
CA HIS A 173 6.22 -9.88 -16.62
C HIS A 173 7.11 -9.18 -17.64
N ILE A 174 7.65 -8.00 -17.32
CA ILE A 174 8.46 -7.19 -18.27
C ILE A 174 9.93 -7.64 -18.27
N TYR A 175 10.52 -7.86 -17.09
CA TYR A 175 11.95 -8.08 -16.92
C TYR A 175 12.34 -9.53 -16.60
N GLY A 176 11.34 -10.42 -16.47
CA GLY A 176 11.53 -11.82 -16.14
C GLY A 176 11.70 -12.08 -14.63
N LEU A 177 11.54 -13.34 -14.24
CA LEU A 177 11.58 -13.77 -12.83
C LEU A 177 12.99 -13.69 -12.23
N ARG A 178 14.03 -13.90 -13.05
CA ARG A 178 15.43 -13.94 -12.61
C ARG A 178 15.88 -12.66 -11.90
N TYR A 179 15.50 -11.51 -12.45
CA TYR A 179 15.95 -10.19 -11.94
C TYR A 179 14.84 -9.47 -11.16
N MET A 180 13.67 -10.10 -11.04
CA MET A 180 12.51 -9.54 -10.35
C MET A 180 12.84 -9.08 -8.93
N GLY A 181 13.54 -9.91 -8.15
CA GLY A 181 13.87 -9.58 -6.75
C GLY A 181 14.71 -8.31 -6.64
N THR A 182 15.71 -8.15 -7.49
CA THR A 182 16.58 -6.96 -7.48
C THR A 182 15.85 -5.71 -7.98
N LEU A 183 15.14 -5.81 -9.10
CA LEU A 183 14.42 -4.66 -9.68
C LEU A 183 13.26 -4.23 -8.78
N TYR A 184 12.51 -5.19 -8.24
CA TYR A 184 11.46 -4.87 -7.27
C TYR A 184 12.03 -4.30 -5.97
N GLY A 185 13.18 -4.80 -5.50
CA GLY A 185 13.89 -4.24 -4.35
C GLY A 185 14.24 -2.77 -4.52
N LEU A 186 14.70 -2.36 -5.72
CA LEU A 186 14.96 -0.95 -6.03
C LEU A 186 13.69 -0.11 -6.05
N VAL A 187 12.62 -0.62 -6.64
CA VAL A 187 11.31 0.03 -6.63
C VAL A 187 10.79 0.16 -5.20
N PHE A 188 10.98 -0.88 -4.38
CA PHE A 188 10.61 -0.83 -2.96
C PHE A 188 11.49 0.15 -2.16
N PHE A 189 12.76 0.29 -2.52
CA PHE A 189 13.63 1.30 -1.93
C PHE A 189 13.15 2.73 -2.24
N SER A 190 12.66 3.00 -3.46
CA SER A 190 12.03 4.28 -3.77
C SER A 190 10.80 4.56 -2.91
N HIS A 191 10.00 3.54 -2.63
CA HIS A 191 8.86 3.63 -1.72
C HIS A 191 9.29 4.04 -0.31
N GLN A 192 10.40 3.50 0.20
CA GLN A 192 10.93 3.86 1.52
C GLN A 192 11.41 5.30 1.57
N ILE A 193 12.06 5.80 0.52
CA ILE A 193 12.44 7.22 0.41
C ILE A 193 11.16 8.10 0.42
N GLY A 194 10.14 7.70 -0.36
CA GLY A 194 8.84 8.38 -0.35
C GLY A 194 8.20 8.38 1.03
N SER A 195 8.23 7.24 1.73
CA SER A 195 7.69 7.09 3.08
C SER A 195 8.37 8.02 4.08
N PHE A 196 9.70 8.08 4.05
CA PHE A 196 10.47 9.01 4.89
C PHE A 196 10.05 10.46 4.65
N LEU A 197 10.00 10.87 3.38
CA LEU A 197 9.61 12.24 3.03
C LEU A 197 8.15 12.54 3.41
N GLY A 198 7.24 11.59 3.27
CA GLY A 198 5.83 11.75 3.64
C GLY A 198 5.65 12.03 5.12
N VAL A 199 6.31 11.27 5.99
CA VAL A 199 6.27 11.50 7.44
C VAL A 199 6.97 12.80 7.81
N TRP A 200 8.16 13.03 7.27
CA TRP A 200 8.98 14.19 7.60
C TRP A 200 8.32 15.52 7.18
N MET A 201 7.81 15.59 5.95
CA MET A 201 7.12 16.80 5.45
C MET A 201 5.81 17.02 6.19
N GLY A 202 5.03 15.97 6.44
CA GLY A 202 3.81 16.08 7.23
C GLY A 202 4.07 16.66 8.61
N GLY A 203 5.08 16.17 9.34
CA GLY A 203 5.44 16.70 10.65
C GLY A 203 6.07 18.11 10.64
N ARG A 204 6.47 18.61 9.46
CA ARG A 204 6.93 20.00 9.29
C ARG A 204 5.81 20.99 8.99
N LEU A 205 4.75 20.50 8.35
CA LEU A 205 3.60 21.32 7.95
C LEU A 205 2.50 21.36 9.02
N TYR A 206 2.55 20.43 9.96
CA TYR A 206 1.68 20.33 11.12
C TYR A 206 2.38 20.89 12.34
#